data_6a473b6f0e57aee54a14c64b8bd8ed4f
#
_entry.id   6a473b6f0e57aee54a14c64b8bd8ed4f
#
_cell.length_a   1.000
_cell.length_b   1.000
_cell.length_c   1.000
_cell.angle_alpha   90.00
_cell.angle_beta   90.00
_cell.angle_gamma   90.00
#
_symmetry.space_group_name_H-M   'P 1'
#
loop_
_entity.id
_entity.type
_entity.pdbx_description
1 polymer ?
#
loop_
_entity_poly.entity_id
_entity_poly.type
_entity_poly.pdbx_seq_one_letter_code
_entity_poly.pdbx_strand_id
1 'polypeptide(L)'
;VHSCDWAGFAPALEAAPLIAQQSSDNAIAWTLANEAGFPVESQKASAASRFDIDTPADLLIADRHPQIGRHLRQYLDELGWESPHLDGVLAEMAREGGSLLVAGRVSSAAWGALEQAARCWVRVFAEERGMRASGRQDRGEVRSLLADYLGLVGLERFFEELGQLANGVILDNRVILAARQLWPSTTDRFNSDLYRWEEVEDPFLQDLTRAAAEARVPVVMGGHSVVGGGLMALTETLAPGSIHSGGGKAS
;
A
#
# COMPACT_ATOMS: atom_id res chain seq x y z
N VAL A 1 -2.76 2.81 20.71
CA VAL A 1 -2.56 3.63 19.51
C VAL A 1 -1.12 4.06 19.50
N HIS A 2 -0.35 3.70 18.47
CA HIS A 2 1.10 3.99 18.42
C HIS A 2 1.45 5.12 17.46
N SER A 3 0.60 5.39 16.48
CA SER A 3 0.73 6.53 15.56
C SER A 3 -0.65 6.92 15.03
N CYS A 4 -0.80 8.18 14.66
CA CYS A 4 -1.98 8.67 13.97
C CYS A 4 -1.54 9.69 12.91
N ASP A 5 -2.15 9.64 11.75
CA ASP A 5 -1.90 10.58 10.67
C ASP A 5 -2.78 11.83 10.83
N TRP A 6 -3.86 11.72 11.60
CA TRP A 6 -4.70 12.83 12.02
C TRP A 6 -5.38 12.54 13.35
N ALA A 7 -5.70 13.56 14.11
CA ALA A 7 -6.46 13.47 15.36
C ALA A 7 -7.30 14.73 15.60
N GLY A 8 -8.51 14.53 16.11
CA GLY A 8 -9.29 15.60 16.73
C GLY A 8 -9.14 15.52 18.25
N PHE A 9 -8.96 16.64 18.92
CA PHE A 9 -8.80 16.67 20.38
C PHE A 9 -9.52 17.84 21.03
N ALA A 10 -9.99 17.61 22.25
CA ALA A 10 -10.58 18.62 23.12
C ALA A 10 -10.26 18.25 24.58
N PRO A 11 -10.00 19.26 25.47
CA PRO A 11 -9.94 20.70 25.15
C PRO A 11 -8.62 21.11 24.49
N ALA A 12 -8.70 21.95 23.46
CA ALA A 12 -7.54 22.31 22.64
C ALA A 12 -6.44 23.07 23.43
N LEU A 13 -6.82 23.95 24.36
CA LEU A 13 -5.86 24.74 25.16
C LEU A 13 -4.99 23.88 26.07
N GLU A 14 -5.50 22.74 26.54
CA GLU A 14 -4.74 21.81 27.38
C GLU A 14 -3.83 20.91 26.53
N ALA A 15 -4.28 20.54 25.34
CA ALA A 15 -3.52 19.68 24.42
C ALA A 15 -2.37 20.41 23.71
N ALA A 16 -2.57 21.67 23.32
CA ALA A 16 -1.63 22.42 22.50
C ALA A 16 -0.19 22.49 23.05
N PRO A 17 0.07 22.76 24.35
CA PRO A 17 1.42 22.76 24.88
C PRO A 17 2.11 21.39 24.83
N LEU A 18 1.35 20.31 24.99
CA LEU A 18 1.86 18.95 24.95
C LEU A 18 2.23 18.54 23.51
N ILE A 19 1.40 18.93 22.55
CA ILE A 19 1.64 18.72 21.13
C ILE A 19 2.90 19.47 20.67
N ALA A 20 3.04 20.72 21.08
CA ALA A 20 4.19 21.55 20.71
C ALA A 20 5.55 21.01 21.20
N GLN A 21 5.55 20.13 22.18
CA GLN A 21 6.76 19.47 22.70
C GLN A 21 7.13 18.19 21.95
N GLN A 22 6.26 17.69 21.08
CA GLN A 22 6.53 16.45 20.35
C GLN A 22 7.47 16.71 19.17
N SER A 23 8.43 15.81 18.99
CA SER A 23 9.38 15.85 17.86
C SER A 23 8.76 15.39 16.54
N SER A 24 7.61 14.70 16.59
CA SER A 24 6.86 14.24 15.43
C SER A 24 5.37 14.09 15.76
N ASP A 25 4.53 14.20 14.76
CA ASP A 25 3.08 14.00 14.83
C ASP A 25 2.69 12.56 15.23
N ASN A 26 3.51 11.59 14.88
CA ASN A 26 3.28 10.17 15.21
C ASN A 26 3.11 9.89 16.71
N ALA A 27 3.71 10.69 17.57
CA ALA A 27 3.63 10.52 19.03
C ALA A 27 2.42 11.20 19.67
N ILE A 28 1.75 12.13 18.98
CA ILE A 28 0.71 13.00 19.55
C ILE A 28 -0.39 12.21 20.24
N ALA A 29 -1.01 11.28 19.55
CA ALA A 29 -2.11 10.51 20.12
C ALA A 29 -1.68 9.66 21.33
N TRP A 30 -0.47 9.11 21.29
CA TRP A 30 0.08 8.34 22.40
C TRP A 30 0.36 9.22 23.62
N THR A 31 0.98 10.38 23.43
CA THR A 31 1.29 11.37 24.51
C THR A 31 0.01 11.87 25.17
N LEU A 32 -0.97 12.30 24.39
CA LEU A 32 -2.25 12.77 24.92
C LEU A 32 -2.97 11.69 25.73
N ALA A 33 -2.95 10.43 25.23
CA ALA A 33 -3.59 9.32 25.92
C ALA A 33 -2.88 8.87 27.19
N ASN A 34 -1.57 8.66 27.12
CA ASN A 34 -0.81 7.93 28.16
C ASN A 34 -0.09 8.84 29.13
N GLU A 35 0.32 10.04 28.71
CA GLU A 35 1.01 11.00 29.58
C GLU A 35 0.07 12.06 30.14
N ALA A 36 -0.89 12.52 29.33
CA ALA A 36 -1.84 13.57 29.72
C ALA A 36 -3.20 13.06 30.16
N GLY A 37 -3.49 11.75 30.01
CA GLY A 37 -4.72 11.15 30.47
C GLY A 37 -5.97 11.51 29.68
N PHE A 38 -5.84 12.01 28.44
CA PHE A 38 -6.97 12.28 27.59
C PHE A 38 -7.70 10.97 27.24
N PRO A 39 -9.04 10.93 27.29
CA PRO A 39 -9.80 9.80 26.79
C PRO A 39 -9.60 9.68 25.27
N VAL A 40 -9.39 8.44 24.79
CA VAL A 40 -9.13 8.17 23.39
C VAL A 40 -10.24 7.34 22.78
N GLU A 41 -10.80 7.85 21.69
CA GLU A 41 -11.72 7.11 20.83
C GLU A 41 -11.05 6.88 19.46
N SER A 42 -10.86 5.61 19.11
CA SER A 42 -10.24 5.24 17.83
C SER A 42 -11.29 5.11 16.75
N GLN A 43 -11.07 5.76 15.62
CA GLN A 43 -11.93 5.61 14.45
C GLN A 43 -11.85 4.17 13.91
N LYS A 44 -12.97 3.69 13.36
CA LYS A 44 -13.01 2.39 12.68
C LYS A 44 -12.00 2.40 11.52
N ALA A 45 -11.22 1.34 11.40
CA ALA A 45 -10.29 1.17 10.29
C ALA A 45 -11.07 1.01 8.97
N SER A 46 -10.79 1.86 8.00
CA SER A 46 -11.39 1.90 6.67
C SER A 46 -10.44 2.65 5.72
N ALA A 47 -10.72 2.66 4.42
CA ALA A 47 -9.98 3.51 3.50
C ALA A 47 -10.02 4.98 3.95
N ALA A 48 -11.19 5.51 4.32
CA ALA A 48 -11.35 6.90 4.75
C ALA A 48 -10.49 7.30 5.95
N SER A 49 -10.07 6.35 6.81
CA SER A 49 -9.27 6.63 8.00
C SER A 49 -7.81 6.16 7.92
N ARG A 50 -7.42 5.50 6.83
CA ARG A 50 -6.11 4.82 6.72
C ARG A 50 -5.43 4.96 5.36
N PHE A 51 -6.13 5.52 4.37
CA PHE A 51 -5.58 5.64 3.03
C PHE A 51 -5.06 7.06 2.79
N ASP A 52 -3.74 7.19 2.78
CA ASP A 52 -3.02 8.41 2.41
C ASP A 52 -2.58 8.33 0.95
N ILE A 53 -2.59 9.48 0.27
CA ILE A 53 -2.13 9.59 -1.11
C ILE A 53 -0.72 10.20 -1.08
N ASP A 54 0.29 9.35 -1.02
CA ASP A 54 1.70 9.73 -0.93
C ASP A 54 2.48 9.41 -2.21
N THR A 55 1.95 8.52 -3.05
CA THR A 55 2.66 7.97 -4.20
C THR A 55 1.74 7.85 -5.41
N PRO A 56 2.30 7.70 -6.64
CA PRO A 56 1.50 7.42 -7.83
C PRO A 56 0.63 6.16 -7.73
N ALA A 57 1.12 5.12 -7.06
CA ALA A 57 0.32 3.91 -6.83
C ALA A 57 -0.96 4.21 -6.04
N ASP A 58 -0.92 5.17 -5.12
CA ASP A 58 -2.10 5.58 -4.35
C ASP A 58 -3.12 6.31 -5.23
N LEU A 59 -2.66 7.14 -6.17
CA LEU A 59 -3.54 7.79 -7.16
C LEU A 59 -4.23 6.75 -8.05
N LEU A 60 -3.51 5.72 -8.50
CA LEU A 60 -4.08 4.62 -9.29
C LEU A 60 -5.14 3.86 -8.49
N ILE A 61 -4.89 3.60 -7.20
CA ILE A 61 -5.86 2.95 -6.30
C ILE A 61 -7.07 3.86 -6.08
N ALA A 62 -6.86 5.15 -5.79
CA ALA A 62 -7.92 6.12 -5.60
C ALA A 62 -8.82 6.23 -6.84
N ASP A 63 -8.24 6.16 -8.03
CA ASP A 63 -8.97 6.20 -9.30
C ASP A 63 -10.00 5.05 -9.43
N ARG A 64 -9.71 3.87 -8.89
CA ARG A 64 -10.64 2.72 -8.88
C ARG A 64 -11.70 2.83 -7.79
N HIS A 65 -11.51 3.71 -6.80
CA HIS A 65 -12.45 3.81 -5.69
C HIS A 65 -13.70 4.63 -6.08
N PRO A 66 -14.94 4.09 -5.87
CA PRO A 66 -16.17 4.74 -6.35
C PRO A 66 -16.54 6.01 -5.58
N GLN A 67 -16.05 6.16 -4.35
CA GLN A 67 -16.43 7.24 -3.43
C GLN A 67 -15.31 8.25 -3.20
N ILE A 68 -14.69 8.74 -4.26
CA ILE A 68 -13.74 9.86 -4.15
C ILE A 68 -14.43 11.19 -4.44
N GLY A 69 -13.86 12.27 -3.85
CA GLY A 69 -14.38 13.62 -4.06
C GLY A 69 -14.29 14.06 -5.52
N ARG A 70 -15.25 14.90 -5.94
CA ARG A 70 -15.37 15.34 -7.34
C ARG A 70 -14.10 15.97 -7.93
N HIS A 71 -13.34 16.72 -7.13
CA HIS A 71 -12.12 17.37 -7.59
C HIS A 71 -11.00 16.37 -7.83
N LEU A 72 -10.87 15.36 -6.95
CA LEU A 72 -9.91 14.28 -7.15
C LEU A 72 -10.30 13.45 -8.37
N ARG A 73 -11.58 13.13 -8.56
CA ARG A 73 -12.06 12.43 -9.76
C ARG A 73 -11.68 13.18 -11.03
N GLN A 74 -12.01 14.48 -11.10
CA GLN A 74 -11.65 15.31 -12.25
C GLN A 74 -10.13 15.29 -12.53
N TYR A 75 -9.32 15.43 -11.51
CA TYR A 75 -7.87 15.39 -11.65
C TYR A 75 -7.36 14.04 -12.16
N LEU A 76 -7.90 12.94 -11.66
CA LEU A 76 -7.53 11.59 -12.11
C LEU A 76 -7.98 11.32 -13.55
N ASP A 77 -9.17 11.81 -13.93
CA ASP A 77 -9.65 11.74 -15.32
C ASP A 77 -8.74 12.54 -16.28
N GLU A 78 -8.21 13.70 -15.83
CA GLU A 78 -7.25 14.51 -16.60
C GLU A 78 -5.87 13.83 -16.71
N LEU A 79 -5.42 13.10 -15.66
CA LEU A 79 -4.18 12.32 -15.72
C LEU A 79 -4.26 11.17 -16.70
N GLY A 80 -5.41 10.52 -16.81
CA GLY A 80 -5.67 9.44 -17.75
C GLY A 80 -4.73 8.24 -17.58
N TRP A 81 -4.27 7.97 -16.36
CA TRP A 81 -3.33 6.87 -16.12
C TRP A 81 -4.03 5.51 -16.14
N GLU A 82 -3.45 4.59 -16.88
CA GLU A 82 -3.89 3.21 -16.92
C GLU A 82 -3.00 2.34 -16.03
N SER A 83 -3.58 1.29 -15.45
CA SER A 83 -2.83 0.30 -14.67
C SER A 83 -3.39 -1.11 -14.89
N PRO A 84 -2.99 -1.80 -15.97
CA PRO A 84 -3.42 -3.16 -16.24
C PRO A 84 -3.11 -4.15 -15.11
N HIS A 85 -2.00 -3.93 -14.38
CA HIS A 85 -1.64 -4.73 -13.22
C HIS A 85 -2.65 -4.58 -12.08
N LEU A 86 -3.06 -3.35 -11.76
CA LEU A 86 -4.05 -3.09 -10.73
C LEU A 86 -5.42 -3.65 -11.12
N ASP A 87 -5.83 -3.44 -12.36
CA ASP A 87 -7.09 -3.97 -12.90
C ASP A 87 -7.12 -5.50 -12.87
N GLY A 88 -5.99 -6.13 -13.23
CA GLY A 88 -5.82 -7.58 -13.14
C GLY A 88 -5.88 -8.10 -11.70
N VAL A 89 -5.25 -7.43 -10.75
CA VAL A 89 -5.32 -7.77 -9.33
C VAL A 89 -6.76 -7.64 -8.80
N LEU A 90 -7.46 -6.55 -9.12
CA LEU A 90 -8.87 -6.38 -8.74
C LEU A 90 -9.76 -7.48 -9.32
N ALA A 91 -9.54 -7.88 -10.57
CA ALA A 91 -10.26 -8.99 -11.19
C ALA A 91 -10.03 -10.30 -10.43
N GLU A 92 -8.79 -10.59 -10.01
CA GLU A 92 -8.49 -11.77 -9.20
C GLU A 92 -9.12 -11.72 -7.81
N MET A 93 -9.11 -10.56 -7.15
CA MET A 93 -9.77 -10.37 -5.85
C MET A 93 -11.27 -10.64 -5.91
N ALA A 94 -11.92 -10.30 -7.03
CA ALA A 94 -13.35 -10.49 -7.25
C ALA A 94 -13.73 -11.91 -7.73
N ARG A 95 -12.75 -12.70 -8.20
CA ARG A 95 -12.97 -13.99 -8.85
C ARG A 95 -13.06 -15.13 -7.85
N GLU A 96 -14.18 -15.90 -7.88
CA GLU A 96 -14.29 -17.15 -7.14
C GLU A 96 -13.23 -18.16 -7.64
N GLY A 97 -12.50 -18.78 -6.72
CA GLY A 97 -11.39 -19.68 -7.05
C GLY A 97 -10.13 -18.98 -7.57
N GLY A 98 -10.10 -17.66 -7.60
CA GLY A 98 -8.88 -16.87 -7.77
C GLY A 98 -7.91 -17.05 -6.63
N SER A 99 -6.70 -16.49 -6.78
CA SER A 99 -5.74 -16.46 -5.68
C SER A 99 -4.92 -15.19 -5.71
N LEU A 100 -4.72 -14.61 -4.54
CA LEU A 100 -3.98 -13.38 -4.32
C LEU A 100 -2.85 -13.61 -3.31
N LEU A 101 -1.68 -13.06 -3.60
CA LEU A 101 -0.58 -12.97 -2.66
C LEU A 101 -0.36 -11.50 -2.28
N VAL A 102 -0.32 -11.23 -0.99
CA VAL A 102 -0.02 -9.90 -0.45
C VAL A 102 1.22 -9.99 0.42
N ALA A 103 2.23 -9.19 0.13
CA ALA A 103 3.51 -9.27 0.84
C ALA A 103 4.04 -7.89 1.26
N GLY A 104 4.60 -7.83 2.46
CA GLY A 104 5.23 -6.65 3.04
C GLY A 104 4.65 -6.23 4.39
N ARG A 105 4.54 -4.93 4.66
CA ARG A 105 4.12 -4.38 5.97
C ARG A 105 2.60 -4.46 6.21
N VAL A 106 2.00 -5.59 5.89
CA VAL A 106 0.55 -5.81 6.02
C VAL A 106 0.10 -5.66 7.47
N SER A 107 -0.95 -4.88 7.71
CA SER A 107 -1.56 -4.77 9.04
C SER A 107 -2.68 -5.80 9.23
N SER A 108 -2.94 -6.19 10.49
CA SER A 108 -4.07 -7.07 10.81
C SER A 108 -5.42 -6.48 10.35
N ALA A 109 -5.58 -5.16 10.40
CA ALA A 109 -6.78 -4.50 9.95
C ALA A 109 -6.94 -4.56 8.41
N ALA A 110 -5.86 -4.36 7.66
CA ALA A 110 -5.87 -4.47 6.21
C ALA A 110 -6.12 -5.92 5.76
N TRP A 111 -5.49 -6.88 6.42
CA TRP A 111 -5.76 -8.30 6.17
C TRP A 111 -7.20 -8.67 6.50
N GLY A 112 -7.73 -8.27 7.67
CA GLY A 112 -9.12 -8.54 8.04
C GLY A 112 -10.14 -7.95 7.04
N ALA A 113 -9.88 -6.75 6.49
CA ALA A 113 -10.70 -6.16 5.44
C ALA A 113 -10.64 -7.00 4.15
N LEU A 114 -9.44 -7.45 3.77
CA LEU A 114 -9.23 -8.30 2.59
C LEU A 114 -9.97 -9.63 2.71
N GLU A 115 -9.84 -10.34 3.84
CA GLU A 115 -10.53 -11.61 4.07
C GLU A 115 -12.05 -11.51 4.00
N GLN A 116 -12.61 -10.37 4.43
CA GLN A 116 -14.05 -10.14 4.40
C GLN A 116 -14.59 -9.80 3.01
N ALA A 117 -13.79 -9.17 2.16
CA ALA A 117 -14.23 -8.64 0.87
C ALA A 117 -13.84 -9.52 -0.31
N ALA A 118 -12.64 -10.11 -0.29
CA ALA A 118 -12.13 -10.90 -1.41
C ALA A 118 -12.90 -12.22 -1.59
N ARG A 119 -13.12 -12.61 -2.84
CA ARG A 119 -13.74 -13.89 -3.20
C ARG A 119 -12.73 -14.97 -3.57
N CYS A 120 -11.46 -14.61 -3.52
CA CYS A 120 -10.34 -15.47 -3.86
C CYS A 120 -9.63 -16.02 -2.62
N TRP A 121 -8.78 -17.02 -2.83
CA TRP A 121 -7.85 -17.48 -1.82
C TRP A 121 -6.74 -16.45 -1.59
N VAL A 122 -6.41 -16.16 -0.34
CA VAL A 122 -5.41 -15.15 0.01
C VAL A 122 -4.21 -15.80 0.71
N ARG A 123 -3.01 -15.43 0.26
CA ARG A 123 -1.75 -15.68 0.96
C ARG A 123 -1.16 -14.37 1.44
N VAL A 124 -0.73 -14.28 2.69
CA VAL A 124 -0.13 -13.09 3.27
C VAL A 124 1.25 -13.41 3.82
N PHE A 125 2.26 -12.69 3.34
CA PHE A 125 3.61 -12.64 3.91
C PHE A 125 3.78 -11.29 4.62
N ALA A 126 3.42 -11.23 5.90
CA ALA A 126 3.54 -10.02 6.70
C ALA A 126 4.92 -9.94 7.36
N GLU A 127 5.72 -8.96 6.96
CA GLU A 127 7.07 -8.74 7.48
C GLU A 127 7.35 -7.25 7.71
N GLU A 128 8.29 -6.94 8.61
CA GLU A 128 8.89 -5.62 8.82
C GLU A 128 7.92 -4.47 9.11
N ARG A 129 6.74 -4.77 9.62
CA ARG A 129 5.81 -3.74 10.07
C ARG A 129 6.46 -2.91 11.18
N GLY A 130 6.40 -1.57 11.02
CA GLY A 130 7.01 -0.63 11.96
C GLY A 130 8.54 -0.48 11.81
N MET A 131 9.16 -0.92 10.72
CA MET A 131 10.62 -0.80 10.50
C MET A 131 11.14 0.65 10.64
N ARG A 132 10.36 1.65 10.19
CA ARG A 132 10.69 3.08 10.35
C ARG A 132 10.49 3.55 11.80
N ALA A 133 9.30 3.31 12.35
CA ALA A 133 8.94 3.78 13.71
C ALA A 133 9.83 3.18 14.80
N SER A 134 10.38 1.99 14.59
CA SER A 134 11.34 1.35 15.51
C SER A 134 12.80 1.77 15.26
N GLY A 135 13.07 2.58 14.24
CA GLY A 135 14.42 2.96 13.82
C GLY A 135 15.25 1.82 13.21
N ARG A 136 14.67 0.63 12.97
CA ARG A 136 15.39 -0.51 12.38
C ARG A 136 15.87 -0.22 10.97
N GLN A 137 15.09 0.53 10.21
CA GLN A 137 15.46 0.97 8.87
C GLN A 137 16.75 1.81 8.91
N ASP A 138 16.82 2.80 9.79
CA ASP A 138 17.96 3.71 9.89
C ASP A 138 19.23 3.01 10.41
N ARG A 139 19.06 1.95 11.21
CA ARG A 139 20.17 1.13 11.71
C ARG A 139 20.58 -0.01 10.77
N GLY A 140 19.93 -0.15 9.60
CA GLY A 140 20.22 -1.25 8.65
C GLY A 140 19.83 -2.64 9.19
N GLU A 141 18.86 -2.71 10.11
CA GLU A 141 18.43 -3.94 10.79
C GLU A 141 17.17 -4.56 10.15
N VAL A 142 16.70 -4.03 9.05
CA VAL A 142 15.55 -4.60 8.31
C VAL A 142 15.96 -5.96 7.74
N ARG A 143 15.09 -6.95 7.91
CA ARG A 143 15.25 -8.30 7.37
C ARG A 143 14.00 -8.70 6.60
N SER A 144 14.18 -9.34 5.46
CA SER A 144 13.09 -9.80 4.62
C SER A 144 13.42 -11.16 4.03
N LEU A 145 12.58 -12.14 4.33
CA LEU A 145 12.72 -13.47 3.73
C LEU A 145 12.53 -13.42 2.21
N LEU A 146 11.65 -12.54 1.73
CA LEU A 146 11.43 -12.36 0.29
C LEU A 146 12.64 -11.72 -0.37
N ALA A 147 13.29 -10.74 0.28
CA ALA A 147 14.53 -10.14 -0.25
C ALA A 147 15.69 -11.14 -0.28
N ASP A 148 15.81 -11.97 0.74
CA ASP A 148 16.83 -13.04 0.79
C ASP A 148 16.56 -14.09 -0.30
N TYR A 149 15.31 -14.53 -0.46
CA TYR A 149 14.91 -15.47 -1.49
C TYR A 149 15.15 -14.91 -2.89
N LEU A 150 14.76 -13.66 -3.14
CA LEU A 150 15.04 -12.97 -4.40
C LEU A 150 16.55 -12.92 -4.70
N GLY A 151 17.37 -12.69 -3.66
CA GLY A 151 18.82 -12.70 -3.78
C GLY A 151 19.41 -14.06 -4.18
N LEU A 152 18.75 -15.15 -3.79
CA LEU A 152 19.17 -16.53 -4.12
C LEU A 152 18.76 -16.94 -5.53
N VAL A 153 17.55 -16.60 -5.97
CA VAL A 153 16.98 -17.13 -7.21
C VAL A 153 17.02 -16.14 -8.40
N GLY A 154 17.24 -14.86 -8.13
CA GLY A 154 17.17 -13.79 -9.11
C GLY A 154 15.74 -13.32 -9.42
N LEU A 155 15.64 -12.18 -10.11
CA LEU A 155 14.35 -11.47 -10.31
C LEU A 155 13.34 -12.27 -11.14
N GLU A 156 13.78 -12.82 -12.26
CA GLU A 156 12.91 -13.57 -13.17
C GLU A 156 12.28 -14.77 -12.46
N ARG A 157 13.10 -15.59 -11.82
CA ARG A 157 12.65 -16.77 -11.09
C ARG A 157 11.79 -16.40 -9.88
N PHE A 158 12.10 -15.30 -9.20
CA PHE A 158 11.30 -14.79 -8.10
C PHE A 158 9.86 -14.52 -8.53
N PHE A 159 9.64 -13.77 -9.61
CA PHE A 159 8.27 -13.50 -10.09
C PHE A 159 7.58 -14.73 -10.70
N GLU A 160 8.32 -15.64 -11.31
CA GLU A 160 7.76 -16.93 -11.71
C GLU A 160 7.20 -17.72 -10.52
N GLU A 161 7.96 -17.81 -9.41
CA GLU A 161 7.52 -18.51 -8.20
C GLU A 161 6.33 -17.83 -7.53
N LEU A 162 6.32 -16.48 -7.47
CA LEU A 162 5.15 -15.75 -6.98
C LEU A 162 3.90 -16.06 -7.82
N GLY A 163 4.05 -16.17 -9.16
CA GLY A 163 2.98 -16.53 -10.07
C GLY A 163 2.51 -18.00 -9.96
N GLN A 164 3.34 -18.89 -9.38
CA GLN A 164 2.90 -20.25 -9.02
C GLN A 164 2.12 -20.28 -7.71
N LEU A 165 2.37 -19.33 -6.82
CA LEU A 165 1.66 -19.21 -5.54
C LEU A 165 0.30 -18.54 -5.66
N ALA A 166 0.14 -17.60 -6.61
CA ALA A 166 -1.09 -16.82 -6.76
C ALA A 166 -1.27 -16.29 -8.19
N ASN A 167 -2.52 -16.01 -8.56
CA ASN A 167 -2.88 -15.43 -9.85
C ASN A 167 -2.77 -13.89 -9.88
N GLY A 168 -2.57 -13.26 -8.73
CA GLY A 168 -2.30 -11.84 -8.58
C GLY A 168 -1.40 -11.58 -7.38
N VAL A 169 -0.59 -10.54 -7.43
CA VAL A 169 0.39 -10.20 -6.40
C VAL A 169 0.30 -8.72 -6.03
N ILE A 170 0.29 -8.41 -4.74
CA ILE A 170 0.48 -7.05 -4.20
C ILE A 170 1.74 -7.07 -3.33
N LEU A 171 2.72 -6.24 -3.66
CA LEU A 171 4.04 -6.25 -3.06
C LEU A 171 4.47 -4.86 -2.57
N ASP A 172 4.66 -4.72 -1.26
CA ASP A 172 5.37 -3.58 -0.68
C ASP A 172 6.88 -3.75 -0.92
N ASN A 173 7.35 -3.31 -2.07
CA ASN A 173 8.73 -3.47 -2.48
C ASN A 173 9.72 -2.63 -1.65
N ARG A 174 9.24 -1.67 -0.85
CA ARG A 174 10.08 -0.85 0.05
C ARG A 174 10.72 -1.68 1.16
N VAL A 175 10.11 -2.82 1.53
CA VAL A 175 10.71 -3.79 2.47
C VAL A 175 11.92 -4.46 1.83
N ILE A 176 11.81 -4.89 0.58
CA ILE A 176 12.92 -5.48 -0.18
C ILE A 176 14.07 -4.48 -0.33
N LEU A 177 13.76 -3.24 -0.71
CA LEU A 177 14.76 -2.18 -0.83
C LEU A 177 15.48 -1.94 0.51
N ALA A 178 14.73 -1.79 1.60
CA ALA A 178 15.29 -1.54 2.92
C ALA A 178 16.15 -2.71 3.43
N ALA A 179 15.73 -3.96 3.23
CA ALA A 179 16.49 -5.15 3.60
C ALA A 179 17.82 -5.25 2.83
N ARG A 180 17.85 -4.76 1.60
CA ARG A 180 19.06 -4.67 0.76
C ARG A 180 19.86 -3.38 0.95
N GLN A 181 19.42 -2.50 1.87
CA GLN A 181 20.02 -1.19 2.13
C GLN A 181 20.10 -0.31 0.87
N LEU A 182 19.08 -0.38 0.02
CA LEU A 182 18.95 0.42 -1.20
C LEU A 182 17.95 1.57 -0.94
N TRP A 183 18.37 2.77 -1.36
CA TRP A 183 17.60 4.00 -1.12
C TRP A 183 17.44 4.79 -2.42
N PRO A 184 16.71 4.24 -3.42
CA PRO A 184 16.43 4.96 -4.67
C PRO A 184 15.77 6.30 -4.41
N SER A 185 15.95 7.23 -5.32
CA SER A 185 15.33 8.56 -5.27
C SER A 185 13.81 8.47 -5.21
N THR A 186 13.15 9.55 -4.81
CA THR A 186 11.68 9.61 -4.87
C THR A 186 11.19 9.47 -6.31
N THR A 187 11.89 10.08 -7.27
CA THR A 187 11.59 9.97 -8.70
C THR A 187 11.66 8.52 -9.19
N ASP A 188 12.72 7.80 -8.86
CA ASP A 188 12.86 6.39 -9.21
C ASP A 188 11.73 5.54 -8.65
N ARG A 189 11.40 5.76 -7.37
CA ARG A 189 10.31 5.02 -6.73
C ARG A 189 8.96 5.32 -7.37
N PHE A 190 8.71 6.56 -7.77
CA PHE A 190 7.47 6.96 -8.44
C PHE A 190 7.40 6.40 -9.86
N ASN A 191 8.49 6.41 -10.60
CA ASN A 191 8.56 5.78 -11.91
C ASN A 191 8.36 4.26 -11.81
N SER A 192 8.93 3.62 -10.79
CA SER A 192 8.71 2.19 -10.51
C SER A 192 7.24 1.90 -10.19
N ASP A 193 6.58 2.72 -9.38
CA ASP A 193 5.17 2.55 -9.04
C ASP A 193 4.25 2.67 -10.27
N LEU A 194 4.69 3.41 -11.31
CA LEU A 194 4.02 3.55 -12.61
C LEU A 194 4.51 2.58 -13.69
N TYR A 195 5.41 1.65 -13.36
CA TYR A 195 6.04 0.72 -14.31
C TYR A 195 6.81 1.38 -15.46
N ARG A 196 7.29 2.62 -15.25
CA ARG A 196 8.18 3.34 -16.17
C ARG A 196 9.63 2.97 -15.91
N TRP A 197 9.94 1.70 -16.06
CA TRP A 197 11.24 1.15 -15.69
C TRP A 197 12.39 1.79 -16.47
N GLU A 198 12.18 2.23 -17.73
CA GLU A 198 13.19 2.94 -18.52
C GLU A 198 13.59 4.29 -17.91
N GLU A 199 12.73 4.90 -17.08
CA GLU A 199 12.97 6.18 -16.42
C GLU A 199 13.54 6.01 -14.99
N VAL A 200 13.82 4.77 -14.56
CA VAL A 200 14.41 4.47 -13.24
C VAL A 200 15.92 4.44 -13.37
N GLU A 201 16.62 5.26 -12.58
CA GLU A 201 18.10 5.35 -12.59
C GLU A 201 18.76 4.29 -11.70
N ASP A 202 18.16 3.91 -10.58
CA ASP A 202 18.66 2.84 -9.71
C ASP A 202 18.60 1.49 -10.44
N PRO A 203 19.76 0.82 -10.70
CA PRO A 203 19.78 -0.38 -11.54
C PRO A 203 18.97 -1.55 -10.96
N PHE A 204 18.99 -1.72 -9.64
CA PHE A 204 18.23 -2.81 -9.01
C PHE A 204 16.72 -2.55 -9.11
N LEU A 205 16.27 -1.32 -8.82
CA LEU A 205 14.87 -0.96 -8.90
C LEU A 205 14.36 -0.98 -10.34
N GLN A 206 15.19 -0.58 -11.31
CA GLN A 206 14.88 -0.68 -12.74
C GLN A 206 14.62 -2.14 -13.14
N ASP A 207 15.55 -3.04 -12.81
CA ASP A 207 15.42 -4.48 -13.14
C ASP A 207 14.24 -5.13 -12.39
N LEU A 208 14.02 -4.78 -11.11
CA LEU A 208 12.87 -5.25 -10.33
C LEU A 208 11.55 -4.82 -10.97
N THR A 209 11.47 -3.55 -11.41
CA THR A 209 10.27 -2.99 -12.03
C THR A 209 9.98 -3.66 -13.37
N ARG A 210 11.01 -3.84 -14.21
CA ARG A 210 10.89 -4.54 -15.48
C ARG A 210 10.42 -5.99 -15.28
N ALA A 211 11.06 -6.72 -14.37
CA ALA A 211 10.69 -8.11 -14.10
C ALA A 211 9.24 -8.24 -13.58
N ALA A 212 8.77 -7.29 -12.78
CA ALA A 212 7.38 -7.24 -12.34
C ALA A 212 6.41 -6.90 -13.48
N ALA A 213 6.79 -5.99 -14.38
CA ALA A 213 5.99 -5.64 -15.56
C ALA A 213 5.83 -6.82 -16.53
N GLU A 214 6.86 -7.65 -16.67
CA GLU A 214 6.91 -8.80 -17.56
C GLU A 214 6.39 -10.10 -16.89
N ALA A 215 5.98 -10.04 -15.62
CA ALA A 215 5.49 -11.20 -14.89
C ALA A 215 4.22 -11.78 -15.54
N ARG A 216 4.07 -13.11 -15.48
CA ARG A 216 2.92 -13.83 -16.06
C ARG A 216 1.59 -13.54 -15.38
N VAL A 217 1.63 -13.04 -14.16
CA VAL A 217 0.46 -12.65 -13.37
C VAL A 217 0.51 -11.15 -13.08
N PRO A 218 -0.62 -10.48 -12.90
CA PRO A 218 -0.61 -9.08 -12.52
C PRO A 218 0.09 -8.90 -11.16
N VAL A 219 1.04 -7.98 -11.13
CA VAL A 219 1.78 -7.60 -9.93
C VAL A 219 1.54 -6.13 -9.67
N VAL A 220 1.06 -5.75 -8.51
CA VAL A 220 1.00 -4.36 -8.03
C VAL A 220 2.15 -4.15 -7.06
N MET A 221 3.03 -3.21 -7.37
CA MET A 221 4.13 -2.81 -6.49
C MET A 221 3.93 -1.39 -5.98
N GLY A 222 4.46 -1.12 -4.79
CA GLY A 222 4.42 0.21 -4.23
C GLY A 222 4.96 0.27 -2.81
N GLY A 223 4.63 1.37 -2.12
CA GLY A 223 4.96 1.56 -0.71
C GLY A 223 4.02 0.84 0.25
N HIS A 224 4.08 1.23 1.53
CA HIS A 224 3.24 0.66 2.58
C HIS A 224 1.74 0.74 2.28
N SER A 225 1.31 1.80 1.60
CA SER A 225 -0.10 2.02 1.30
C SER A 225 -0.73 0.87 0.51
N VAL A 226 -0.03 0.30 -0.49
CA VAL A 226 -0.58 -0.80 -1.32
C VAL A 226 -0.93 -2.06 -0.52
N VAL A 227 -0.34 -2.24 0.67
CA VAL A 227 -0.64 -3.35 1.60
C VAL A 227 -1.31 -2.87 2.90
N GLY A 228 -1.60 -1.58 3.01
CA GLY A 228 -2.21 -0.89 4.14
C GLY A 228 -3.56 -0.26 3.81
N GLY A 229 -3.63 1.07 3.86
CA GLY A 229 -4.84 1.85 3.55
C GLY A 229 -5.30 1.68 2.11
N GLY A 230 -4.38 1.63 1.16
CA GLY A 230 -4.69 1.34 -0.25
C GLY A 230 -5.31 -0.04 -0.45
N LEU A 231 -4.82 -1.07 0.27
CA LEU A 231 -5.46 -2.40 0.25
C LEU A 231 -6.91 -2.34 0.77
N MET A 232 -7.17 -1.54 1.81
CA MET A 232 -8.54 -1.32 2.28
C MET A 232 -9.40 -0.62 1.21
N ALA A 233 -8.86 0.39 0.53
CA ALA A 233 -9.55 1.04 -0.57
C ALA A 233 -9.91 0.06 -1.70
N LEU A 234 -8.98 -0.83 -2.08
CA LEU A 234 -9.26 -1.89 -3.05
C LEU A 234 -10.35 -2.85 -2.58
N THR A 235 -10.38 -3.22 -1.29
CA THR A 235 -11.45 -4.08 -0.76
C THR A 235 -12.81 -3.41 -0.78
N GLU A 236 -12.87 -2.10 -0.55
CA GLU A 236 -14.12 -1.34 -0.60
C GLU A 236 -14.71 -1.26 -2.01
N THR A 237 -13.87 -1.38 -3.07
CA THR A 237 -14.36 -1.47 -4.45
C THR A 237 -15.12 -2.76 -4.76
N LEU A 238 -14.86 -3.83 -3.99
CA LEU A 238 -15.49 -5.15 -4.19
C LEU A 238 -16.85 -5.27 -3.51
N ALA A 239 -17.26 -4.28 -2.70
CA ALA A 239 -18.53 -4.31 -1.98
C ALA A 239 -19.72 -4.34 -2.94
N PRO A 240 -20.82 -5.09 -2.63
CA PRO A 240 -22.03 -5.12 -3.44
C PRO A 240 -22.61 -3.71 -3.58
N GLY A 241 -22.63 -3.16 -4.79
CA GLY A 241 -23.10 -1.79 -5.10
C GLY A 241 -22.05 -0.85 -5.64
N SER A 242 -20.76 -1.24 -5.62
CA SER A 242 -19.65 -0.43 -6.16
C SER A 242 -19.39 -0.66 -7.67
N ILE A 243 -20.04 -1.62 -8.30
CA ILE A 243 -19.88 -1.88 -9.75
C ILE A 243 -20.59 -0.77 -10.50
N HIS A 244 -19.87 0.24 -10.91
CA HIS A 244 -20.33 1.18 -11.94
C HIS A 244 -20.45 0.39 -13.23
N SER A 245 -21.70 0.25 -13.73
CA SER A 245 -21.96 -0.12 -15.11
C SER A 245 -21.21 0.88 -15.99
N GLY A 246 -20.10 0.45 -16.56
CA GLY A 246 -19.39 1.21 -17.59
C GLY A 246 -20.38 1.56 -18.68
N GLY A 247 -20.77 2.82 -18.74
CA GLY A 247 -21.65 3.35 -19.77
C GLY A 247 -20.97 3.21 -21.10
N GLY A 248 -21.38 2.21 -21.87
CA GLY A 248 -21.07 2.11 -23.26
C GLY A 248 -21.49 3.42 -23.93
N LYS A 249 -20.53 4.17 -24.47
CA LYS A 249 -20.83 5.22 -25.43
C LYS A 249 -21.44 4.54 -26.65
N ALA A 250 -22.77 4.59 -26.74
CA ALA A 250 -23.44 4.38 -27.99
C ALA A 250 -23.15 5.60 -28.89
N SER A 251 -22.70 5.31 -30.09
CA SER A 251 -22.46 6.15 -31.25
C SER A 251 -23.36 7.37 -31.38
#